data_f5ef3765c114fdeeca02320d2019e748
#
_entry.id   f5ef3765c114fdeeca02320d2019e748
#
_cell.length_a   1.000
_cell.length_b   1.000
_cell.length_c   1.000
_cell.angle_alpha   90.00
_cell.angle_beta   90.00
_cell.angle_gamma   90.00
#
_symmetry.space_group_name_H-M   'P 1'
#
loop_
_entity.id
_entity.type
_entity.pdbx_description
1 polymer ?
#
loop_
_entity_poly.entity_id
_entity_poly.type
_entity_poly.pdbx_seq_one_letter_code
_entity_poly.pdbx_strand_id
1 'polypeptide(L)'
;LASSAASDVYKRQMDKIVEVLKRFQAVEHRIEYVTEKRGVKFYNDSKGTNPDAAIQGIRAMNRPTLLIGGGYDKQSEYDEWIESFDGKVKKLVLIGQTKEKIAECAKKHGFEDVILCDTFEEAIDTCYANAVSGDAVLLSPACASWGMFANYEERGRIFKEYVRNLAE
;
A
#
# COMPACT_ATOMS: atom_id res chain seq x y z
N LEU A 1 -41.70 11.07 -26.74
CA LEU A 1 -40.84 12.27 -26.84
C LEU A 1 -40.12 12.58 -25.51
N ALA A 2 -40.75 12.35 -24.33
CA ALA A 2 -40.12 12.57 -23.03
C ALA A 2 -38.99 11.56 -22.70
N SER A 3 -39.09 10.31 -23.15
CA SER A 3 -38.09 9.27 -22.91
C SER A 3 -36.79 9.49 -23.68
N SER A 4 -36.85 10.11 -24.85
CA SER A 4 -35.67 10.45 -25.66
C SER A 4 -34.83 11.56 -25.01
N ALA A 5 -35.50 12.63 -24.52
CA ALA A 5 -34.81 13.73 -23.86
C ALA A 5 -34.15 13.30 -22.54
N ALA A 6 -34.81 12.44 -21.75
CA ALA A 6 -34.25 11.87 -20.53
C ALA A 6 -33.03 10.98 -20.82
N SER A 7 -33.11 10.14 -21.86
CA SER A 7 -31.98 9.30 -22.30
C SER A 7 -30.78 10.13 -22.75
N ASP A 8 -31.01 11.23 -23.47
CA ASP A 8 -29.95 12.14 -23.91
C ASP A 8 -29.28 12.88 -22.74
N VAL A 9 -30.04 13.28 -21.73
CA VAL A 9 -29.49 13.91 -20.51
C VAL A 9 -28.64 12.92 -19.74
N TYR A 10 -29.11 11.68 -19.54
CA TYR A 10 -28.34 10.62 -18.88
C TYR A 10 -27.04 10.30 -19.63
N LYS A 11 -27.10 10.20 -20.95
CA LYS A 11 -25.92 9.93 -21.77
C LYS A 11 -24.88 11.04 -21.66
N ARG A 12 -25.29 12.30 -21.72
CA ARG A 12 -24.37 13.46 -21.55
C ARG A 12 -23.79 13.52 -20.13
N GLN A 13 -24.53 13.12 -19.09
CA GLN A 13 -24.03 13.03 -17.73
C GLN A 13 -22.99 11.92 -17.59
N MET A 14 -23.24 10.74 -18.17
CA MET A 14 -22.28 9.63 -18.17
C MET A 14 -21.02 9.98 -18.93
N ASP A 15 -21.11 10.64 -20.10
CA ASP A 15 -19.95 11.08 -20.88
C ASP A 15 -19.10 12.08 -20.09
N LYS A 16 -19.72 13.03 -19.38
CA LYS A 16 -19.01 13.94 -18.47
C LYS A 16 -18.35 13.23 -17.29
N ILE A 17 -19.04 12.28 -16.67
CA ILE A 17 -18.47 11.48 -15.57
C ILE A 17 -17.25 10.71 -16.09
N VAL A 18 -17.35 10.05 -17.22
CA VAL A 18 -16.24 9.31 -17.84
C VAL A 18 -15.08 10.26 -18.19
N GLU A 19 -15.35 11.45 -18.72
CA GLU A 19 -14.33 12.46 -19.00
C GLU A 19 -13.60 12.93 -17.74
N VAL A 20 -14.35 13.21 -16.66
CA VAL A 20 -13.79 13.61 -15.35
C VAL A 20 -12.98 12.46 -14.76
N LEU A 21 -13.48 11.22 -14.81
CA LEU A 21 -12.75 10.04 -14.34
C LEU A 21 -11.46 9.79 -15.12
N LYS A 22 -11.44 10.02 -16.43
CA LYS A 22 -10.23 9.94 -17.26
C LYS A 22 -9.19 11.01 -16.92
N ARG A 23 -9.63 12.17 -16.43
CA ARG A 23 -8.76 13.26 -15.98
C ARG A 23 -8.38 13.13 -14.49
N PHE A 24 -9.03 12.22 -13.77
CA PHE A 24 -8.73 12.00 -12.35
C PHE A 24 -7.34 11.40 -12.23
N GLN A 25 -6.39 12.21 -11.81
CA GLN A 25 -5.08 11.74 -11.41
C GLN A 25 -5.19 11.16 -10.01
N ALA A 26 -4.73 9.92 -9.84
CA ALA A 26 -4.61 9.32 -8.53
C ALA A 26 -3.79 10.23 -7.62
N VAL A 27 -4.22 10.38 -6.37
CA VAL A 27 -3.48 11.19 -5.39
C VAL A 27 -2.12 10.52 -5.17
N GLU A 28 -1.05 11.26 -5.43
CA GLU A 28 0.32 10.78 -5.24
C GLU A 28 0.52 10.21 -3.83
N HIS A 29 1.25 9.12 -3.71
CA HIS A 29 1.49 8.38 -2.47
C HIS A 29 0.25 7.75 -1.80
N ARG A 30 -0.91 7.68 -2.49
CA ARG A 30 -2.10 6.99 -1.99
C ARG A 30 -2.51 5.87 -2.93
N ILE A 31 -2.16 4.64 -2.56
CA ILE A 31 -2.42 3.39 -3.33
C ILE A 31 -2.02 3.57 -4.80
N GLU A 32 -0.94 4.33 -5.00
CA GLU A 32 -0.43 4.71 -6.32
C GLU A 32 0.28 3.51 -6.97
N TYR A 33 -0.18 3.08 -8.15
CA TYR A 33 0.56 2.10 -8.93
C TYR A 33 1.90 2.70 -9.41
N VAL A 34 3.00 2.00 -9.20
CA VAL A 34 4.34 2.49 -9.52
C VAL A 34 4.93 1.80 -10.74
N THR A 35 5.00 0.48 -10.71
CA THR A 35 5.61 -0.35 -11.75
C THR A 35 5.24 -1.82 -11.59
N GLU A 36 5.59 -2.62 -12.59
CA GLU A 36 5.52 -4.08 -12.52
C GLU A 36 6.89 -4.66 -12.89
N LYS A 37 7.40 -5.60 -12.11
CA LYS A 37 8.66 -6.32 -12.33
C LYS A 37 8.43 -7.82 -12.12
N ARG A 38 8.83 -8.66 -13.05
CA ARG A 38 8.63 -10.13 -13.02
C ARG A 38 7.16 -10.53 -12.72
N GLY A 39 6.19 -9.74 -13.19
CA GLY A 39 4.76 -9.97 -12.92
C GLY A 39 4.29 -9.58 -11.51
N VAL A 40 5.16 -8.95 -10.70
CA VAL A 40 4.87 -8.40 -9.38
C VAL A 40 4.55 -6.91 -9.51
N LYS A 41 3.38 -6.47 -9.03
CA LYS A 41 2.97 -5.06 -9.05
C LYS A 41 3.37 -4.34 -7.78
N PHE A 42 3.91 -3.15 -7.92
CA PHE A 42 4.32 -2.30 -6.80
C PHE A 42 3.36 -1.12 -6.63
N TYR A 43 2.89 -0.94 -5.39
CA TYR A 43 1.96 0.13 -5.01
C TYR A 43 2.53 0.97 -3.88
N ASN A 44 2.44 2.29 -4.04
CA ASN A 44 2.89 3.27 -3.06
C ASN A 44 1.69 3.88 -2.32
N ASP A 45 1.53 3.51 -1.06
CA ASP A 45 0.58 4.11 -0.12
C ASP A 45 1.34 4.70 1.08
N SER A 46 2.46 5.39 0.81
CA SER A 46 3.26 6.04 1.87
C SER A 46 2.46 7.02 2.71
N LYS A 47 1.34 7.54 2.20
CA LYS A 47 0.37 8.38 2.91
C LYS A 47 -0.42 7.61 3.99
N GLY A 48 -0.37 6.29 4.01
CA GLY A 48 -0.90 5.42 5.06
C GLY A 48 -0.10 5.53 6.37
N THR A 49 -0.09 6.71 7.01
CA THR A 49 0.74 7.05 8.18
C THR A 49 0.12 6.69 9.52
N ASN A 50 -0.98 5.98 9.51
CA ASN A 50 -1.68 5.44 10.67
C ASN A 50 -2.46 4.17 10.28
N PRO A 51 -2.88 3.33 11.26
CA PRO A 51 -3.57 2.07 11.00
C PRO A 51 -4.83 2.22 10.14
N ASP A 52 -5.70 3.20 10.43
CA ASP A 52 -6.97 3.40 9.70
C ASP A 52 -6.74 3.66 8.21
N ALA A 53 -5.75 4.50 7.89
CA ALA A 53 -5.39 4.78 6.51
C ALA A 53 -4.80 3.55 5.82
N ALA A 54 -3.95 2.79 6.50
CA ALA A 54 -3.32 1.59 5.95
C ALA A 54 -4.31 0.43 5.73
N ILE A 55 -5.36 0.33 6.53
CA ILE A 55 -6.49 -0.60 6.30
C ILE A 55 -7.10 -0.37 4.92
N GLN A 56 -7.29 0.88 4.50
CA GLN A 56 -7.83 1.18 3.17
C GLN A 56 -6.87 0.75 2.06
N GLY A 57 -5.56 0.87 2.28
CA GLY A 57 -4.53 0.35 1.37
C GLY A 57 -4.67 -1.15 1.13
N ILE A 58 -4.79 -1.93 2.22
CA ILE A 58 -4.97 -3.40 2.15
C ILE A 58 -6.28 -3.77 1.46
N ARG A 59 -7.38 -3.10 1.82
CA ARG A 59 -8.71 -3.36 1.23
C ARG A 59 -8.74 -3.15 -0.27
N ALA A 60 -7.95 -2.21 -0.78
CA ALA A 60 -7.86 -1.92 -2.21
C ALA A 60 -7.08 -2.98 -3.00
N MET A 61 -6.31 -3.85 -2.33
CA MET A 61 -5.55 -4.90 -3.00
C MET A 61 -6.48 -6.02 -3.48
N ASN A 62 -6.25 -6.46 -4.72
CA ASN A 62 -6.96 -7.56 -5.38
C ASN A 62 -6.04 -8.72 -5.76
N ARG A 63 -4.83 -8.77 -5.19
CA ARG A 63 -3.81 -9.80 -5.39
C ARG A 63 -3.23 -10.20 -4.03
N PRO A 64 -2.64 -11.40 -3.91
CA PRO A 64 -1.82 -11.72 -2.76
C PRO A 64 -0.72 -10.67 -2.57
N THR A 65 -0.60 -10.12 -1.37
CA THR A 65 0.18 -8.89 -1.13
C THR A 65 1.29 -9.13 -0.11
N LEU A 66 2.50 -8.68 -0.44
CA LEU A 66 3.58 -8.50 0.51
C LEU A 66 3.53 -7.05 0.99
N LEU A 67 3.39 -6.86 2.29
CA LEU A 67 3.11 -5.56 2.90
C LEU A 67 4.34 -5.03 3.63
N ILE A 68 4.78 -3.82 3.28
CA ILE A 68 5.82 -3.10 4.02
C ILE A 68 5.13 -2.20 5.03
N GLY A 69 5.40 -2.47 6.31
CA GLY A 69 4.85 -1.75 7.46
C GLY A 69 5.89 -1.23 8.43
N GLY A 70 5.46 -0.43 9.40
CA GLY A 70 6.31 0.11 10.45
C GLY A 70 6.88 1.50 10.17
N GLY A 71 7.56 2.04 11.16
CA GLY A 71 8.12 3.39 11.15
C GLY A 71 8.20 4.00 12.54
N TYR A 72 7.84 5.27 12.69
CA TYR A 72 7.85 5.98 13.97
C TYR A 72 6.65 5.61 14.83
N ASP A 73 6.86 5.36 16.13
CA ASP A 73 5.79 5.02 17.07
C ASP A 73 5.04 6.27 17.58
N LYS A 74 3.80 6.41 17.13
CA LYS A 74 2.83 7.39 17.66
C LYS A 74 1.96 6.78 18.76
N GLN A 75 2.37 5.66 19.36
CA GLN A 75 1.63 4.89 20.36
C GLN A 75 0.29 4.35 19.82
N SER A 76 0.25 4.03 18.52
CA SER A 76 -0.92 3.45 17.88
C SER A 76 -1.09 1.98 18.28
N GLU A 77 -2.34 1.51 18.28
CA GLU A 77 -2.70 0.09 18.33
C GLU A 77 -2.80 -0.45 16.91
N TYR A 78 -2.46 -1.73 16.71
CA TYR A 78 -2.38 -2.34 15.38
C TYR A 78 -3.33 -3.51 15.18
N ASP A 79 -4.15 -3.84 16.19
CA ASP A 79 -5.03 -5.01 16.19
C ASP A 79 -5.98 -5.02 14.98
N GLU A 80 -6.74 -3.94 14.78
CA GLU A 80 -7.67 -3.80 13.65
C GLU A 80 -6.95 -3.83 12.28
N TRP A 81 -5.73 -3.30 12.23
CA TRP A 81 -4.94 -3.33 11.01
C TRP A 81 -4.52 -4.75 10.65
N ILE A 82 -4.04 -5.54 11.62
CA ILE A 82 -3.69 -6.95 11.42
C ILE A 82 -4.93 -7.77 11.04
N GLU A 83 -6.05 -7.57 11.73
CA GLU A 83 -7.33 -8.24 11.42
C GLU A 83 -7.80 -7.94 9.99
N SER A 84 -7.52 -6.74 9.47
CA SER A 84 -7.89 -6.35 8.11
C SER A 84 -7.13 -7.09 7.00
N PHE A 85 -6.12 -7.90 7.33
CA PHE A 85 -5.35 -8.66 6.36
C PHE A 85 -6.21 -9.67 5.60
N ASP A 86 -7.17 -10.30 6.27
CA ASP A 86 -8.25 -11.12 5.68
C ASP A 86 -7.79 -12.03 4.52
N GLY A 87 -6.66 -12.72 4.72
CA GLY A 87 -6.04 -13.60 3.74
C GLY A 87 -5.40 -12.90 2.52
N LYS A 88 -5.46 -11.57 2.41
CA LYS A 88 -4.84 -10.82 1.32
C LYS A 88 -3.34 -10.62 1.51
N VAL A 89 -2.90 -10.41 2.77
CA VAL A 89 -1.48 -10.23 3.09
C VAL A 89 -0.82 -11.59 3.24
N LYS A 90 0.12 -11.89 2.34
CA LYS A 90 0.95 -13.10 2.36
C LYS A 90 2.11 -13.01 3.34
N LYS A 91 2.71 -11.82 3.41
CA LYS A 91 3.91 -11.57 4.19
C LYS A 91 3.93 -10.12 4.66
N LEU A 92 4.27 -9.92 5.92
CA LEU A 92 4.46 -8.62 6.53
C LEU A 92 5.94 -8.36 6.73
N VAL A 93 6.47 -7.34 6.09
CA VAL A 93 7.87 -6.92 6.22
C VAL A 93 7.91 -5.61 7.00
N LEU A 94 8.59 -5.60 8.12
CA LEU A 94 8.52 -4.52 9.11
C LEU A 94 9.86 -3.81 9.27
N ILE A 95 9.78 -2.48 9.35
CA ILE A 95 10.91 -1.59 9.54
C ILE A 95 10.68 -0.60 10.70
N GLY A 96 11.74 0.06 11.09
CA GLY A 96 11.69 1.20 12.00
C GLY A 96 11.38 0.84 13.46
N GLN A 97 11.01 1.84 14.21
CA GLN A 97 10.87 1.78 15.67
C GLN A 97 9.75 0.84 16.14
N THR A 98 8.72 0.65 15.32
CA THR A 98 7.53 -0.14 15.67
C THR A 98 7.59 -1.60 15.26
N LYS A 99 8.69 -2.06 14.63
CA LYS A 99 8.76 -3.38 14.00
C LYS A 99 8.49 -4.52 14.98
N GLU A 100 9.07 -4.50 16.16
CA GLU A 100 8.86 -5.53 17.19
C GLU A 100 7.43 -5.49 17.75
N LYS A 101 6.91 -4.30 18.06
CA LYS A 101 5.56 -4.10 18.58
C LYS A 101 4.50 -4.64 17.60
N ILE A 102 4.66 -4.34 16.32
CA ILE A 102 3.75 -4.83 15.28
C ILE A 102 3.88 -6.35 15.09
N ALA A 103 5.10 -6.89 15.12
CA ALA A 103 5.32 -8.33 15.02
C ALA A 103 4.66 -9.11 16.18
N GLU A 104 4.76 -8.60 17.40
CA GLU A 104 4.06 -9.17 18.55
C GLU A 104 2.54 -9.12 18.41
N CYS A 105 2.01 -8.00 17.92
CA CYS A 105 0.59 -7.86 17.61
C CYS A 105 0.15 -8.86 16.54
N ALA A 106 0.89 -8.98 15.43
CA ALA A 106 0.62 -9.94 14.36
C ALA A 106 0.56 -11.38 14.90
N LYS A 107 1.53 -11.77 15.74
CA LYS A 107 1.57 -13.09 16.38
C LYS A 107 0.36 -13.35 17.28
N LYS A 108 -0.11 -12.35 18.05
CA LYS A 108 -1.33 -12.48 18.88
C LYS A 108 -2.57 -12.79 18.03
N HIS A 109 -2.64 -12.25 16.81
CA HIS A 109 -3.71 -12.49 15.85
C HIS A 109 -3.47 -13.72 14.94
N GLY A 110 -2.44 -14.54 15.22
CA GLY A 110 -2.14 -15.75 14.47
C GLY A 110 -1.47 -15.52 13.12
N PHE A 111 -0.96 -14.32 12.86
CA PHE A 111 -0.20 -14.03 11.65
C PHE A 111 1.29 -14.17 11.92
N GLU A 112 1.91 -15.23 11.34
CA GLU A 112 3.29 -15.62 11.62
C GLU A 112 4.27 -15.26 10.49
N ASP A 113 3.78 -14.95 9.28
CA ASP A 113 4.60 -14.60 8.12
C ASP A 113 5.16 -13.18 8.21
N VAL A 114 6.01 -12.94 9.21
CA VAL A 114 6.60 -11.64 9.51
C VAL A 114 8.11 -11.68 9.35
N ILE A 115 8.68 -10.68 8.68
CA ILE A 115 10.13 -10.45 8.56
C ILE A 115 10.46 -9.05 9.07
N LEU A 116 11.47 -8.96 9.94
CA LEU A 116 12.00 -7.70 10.43
C LEU A 116 13.24 -7.31 9.62
N CYS A 117 13.26 -6.08 9.14
CA CYS A 117 14.38 -5.51 8.39
C CYS A 117 14.95 -4.28 9.12
N ASP A 118 16.22 -3.98 8.87
CA ASP A 118 16.90 -2.84 9.50
C ASP A 118 16.84 -1.60 8.60
N THR A 119 16.78 -1.77 7.29
CA THR A 119 16.71 -0.66 6.33
C THR A 119 15.47 -0.75 5.46
N PHE A 120 15.14 0.37 4.83
CA PHE A 120 13.99 0.45 3.92
C PHE A 120 14.25 -0.30 2.62
N GLU A 121 15.48 -0.21 2.11
CA GLU A 121 15.95 -0.91 0.93
C GLU A 121 15.89 -2.42 1.15
N GLU A 122 16.38 -2.91 2.29
CA GLU A 122 16.31 -4.31 2.68
C GLU A 122 14.84 -4.81 2.69
N ALA A 123 13.91 -4.00 3.20
CA ALA A 123 12.51 -4.38 3.22
C ALA A 123 11.92 -4.51 1.81
N ILE A 124 12.29 -3.61 0.90
CA ILE A 124 11.86 -3.68 -0.51
C ILE A 124 12.43 -4.92 -1.18
N ASP A 125 13.74 -5.17 -1.03
CA ASP A 125 14.44 -6.33 -1.59
C ASP A 125 13.87 -7.63 -1.04
N THR A 126 13.58 -7.68 0.27
CA THR A 126 12.94 -8.82 0.93
C THR A 126 11.55 -9.11 0.35
N CYS A 127 10.73 -8.08 0.15
CA CYS A 127 9.45 -8.24 -0.51
C CYS A 127 9.64 -8.78 -1.94
N TYR A 128 10.54 -8.19 -2.71
CA TYR A 128 10.77 -8.60 -4.10
C TYR A 128 11.31 -10.03 -4.22
N ALA A 129 12.20 -10.44 -3.34
CA ALA A 129 12.76 -11.79 -3.31
C ALA A 129 11.73 -12.87 -2.92
N ASN A 130 10.74 -12.51 -2.10
CA ASN A 130 9.68 -13.43 -1.65
C ASN A 130 8.41 -13.39 -2.51
N ALA A 131 8.30 -12.44 -3.43
CA ALA A 131 7.15 -12.30 -4.31
C ALA A 131 7.27 -13.22 -5.53
N VAL A 132 6.13 -13.70 -6.00
CA VAL A 132 6.01 -14.45 -7.26
C VAL A 132 5.13 -13.70 -8.25
N SER A 133 5.20 -14.07 -9.53
CA SER A 133 4.32 -13.47 -10.55
C SER A 133 2.85 -13.59 -10.15
N GLY A 134 2.13 -12.50 -10.23
CA GLY A 134 0.73 -12.39 -9.76
C GLY A 134 0.58 -11.73 -8.39
N ASP A 135 1.65 -11.60 -7.61
CA ASP A 135 1.64 -10.91 -6.32
C ASP A 135 1.67 -9.37 -6.48
N ALA A 136 1.43 -8.69 -5.37
CA ALA A 136 1.68 -7.26 -5.23
C ALA A 136 2.62 -6.99 -4.05
N VAL A 137 3.42 -5.93 -4.15
CA VAL A 137 4.14 -5.32 -3.03
C VAL A 137 3.48 -3.98 -2.73
N LEU A 138 3.03 -3.80 -1.51
CA LEU A 138 2.36 -2.60 -1.04
C LEU A 138 3.19 -1.92 0.06
N LEU A 139 3.61 -0.68 -0.18
CA LEU A 139 4.08 0.20 0.88
C LEU A 139 2.87 0.88 1.52
N SER A 140 2.40 0.39 2.66
CA SER A 140 1.33 1.02 3.46
C SER A 140 1.66 0.88 4.94
N PRO A 141 2.49 1.81 5.46
CA PRO A 141 3.28 1.58 6.67
C PRO A 141 2.51 1.53 7.98
N ALA A 142 1.28 2.03 8.05
CA ALA A 142 0.51 2.24 9.28
C ALA A 142 1.20 3.16 10.32
N CYS A 143 2.35 3.71 9.98
CA CYS A 143 3.21 4.51 10.84
C CYS A 143 3.70 5.78 10.16
N ALA A 144 4.00 6.80 10.96
CA ALA A 144 4.66 8.01 10.46
C ALA A 144 6.09 7.68 9.96
N SER A 145 6.58 8.53 9.07
CA SER A 145 7.92 8.38 8.45
C SER A 145 9.06 8.98 9.28
N TRP A 146 8.73 9.69 10.35
CA TRP A 146 9.69 10.45 11.15
C TRP A 146 10.82 9.57 11.71
N GLY A 147 12.00 10.14 11.84
CA GLY A 147 13.19 9.44 12.32
C GLY A 147 13.92 8.63 11.24
N MET A 148 13.25 8.24 10.16
CA MET A 148 13.85 7.57 9.00
C MET A 148 13.82 8.45 7.75
N PHE A 149 12.80 9.29 7.60
CA PHE A 149 12.58 10.19 6.46
C PHE A 149 12.07 11.54 6.95
N ALA A 150 12.29 12.62 6.19
CA ALA A 150 11.80 13.94 6.52
C ALA A 150 10.25 13.99 6.56
N ASN A 151 9.59 13.28 5.65
CA ASN A 151 8.12 13.20 5.54
C ASN A 151 7.69 11.95 4.76
N TYR A 152 6.38 11.70 4.67
CA TYR A 152 5.85 10.54 3.94
C TYR A 152 6.05 10.67 2.42
N GLU A 153 6.10 11.88 1.89
CA GLU A 153 6.36 12.16 0.47
C GLU A 153 7.77 11.70 0.09
N GLU A 154 8.76 12.00 0.92
CA GLU A 154 10.15 11.54 0.70
C GLU A 154 10.22 10.02 0.72
N ARG A 155 9.64 9.37 1.73
CA ARG A 155 9.54 7.90 1.80
C ARG A 155 8.91 7.31 0.55
N GLY A 156 7.82 7.91 0.07
CA GLY A 156 7.15 7.46 -1.14
C GLY A 156 7.96 7.69 -2.42
N ARG A 157 8.71 8.79 -2.53
CA ARG A 157 9.61 9.04 -3.68
C ARG A 157 10.75 8.04 -3.71
N ILE A 158 11.41 7.81 -2.58
CA ILE A 158 12.50 6.81 -2.46
C ILE A 158 11.99 5.43 -2.85
N PHE A 159 10.82 5.03 -2.36
CA PHE A 159 10.18 3.76 -2.75
C PHE A 159 10.01 3.67 -4.27
N LYS A 160 9.40 4.69 -4.89
CA LYS A 160 9.14 4.70 -6.34
C LYS A 160 10.42 4.61 -7.16
N GLU A 161 11.44 5.36 -6.76
CA GLU A 161 12.74 5.35 -7.43
C GLU A 161 13.41 3.99 -7.30
N TYR A 162 13.45 3.42 -6.09
CA TYR A 162 14.10 2.14 -5.83
C TYR A 162 13.43 0.99 -6.61
N VAL A 163 12.11 0.87 -6.56
CA VAL A 163 11.41 -0.24 -7.23
C VAL A 163 11.47 -0.16 -8.76
N ARG A 164 11.57 1.05 -9.33
CA ARG A 164 11.77 1.22 -10.78
C ARG A 164 13.14 0.72 -11.24
N ASN A 165 14.14 0.78 -10.37
CA ASN A 165 15.52 0.37 -10.65
C ASN A 165 15.81 -1.09 -10.28
N LEU A 166 14.85 -1.83 -9.70
CA LEU A 166 15.01 -3.26 -9.45
C LEU A 166 15.28 -4.01 -10.76
N ALA A 167 16.18 -4.98 -10.71
CA ALA A 167 16.46 -5.87 -11.84
C ALA A 167 15.22 -6.70 -12.22
N GLU A 168 15.11 -7.02 -13.49
CA GLU A 168 14.04 -7.91 -14.00
C GLU A 168 14.35 -9.38 -13.74
#